data_90e4f6e1b5069c8fc8eef7e2093be589
#
_entry.id   90e4f6e1b5069c8fc8eef7e2093be589
#
_cell.length_a   1.000
_cell.length_b   1.000
_cell.length_c   1.000
_cell.angle_alpha   90.00
_cell.angle_beta   90.00
_cell.angle_gamma   90.00
#
_symmetry.space_group_name_H-M   'P 1'
#
loop_
_entity.id
_entity.type
_entity.pdbx_description
1 polymer ?
#
loop_
_entity_poly.entity_id
_entity_poly.type
_entity_poly.pdbx_seq_one_letter_code
_entity_poly.pdbx_strand_id
1 'polypeptide(L)'
;MIAVVFMISVFVGFSTLNPSKPNTTDQTTYNAQNAYNHIAQIAKEPHSIFDQEALGKVRDYIIGELEALGVETQVYAYEDVYVERSDTYEPLKNIYGKIEGKNDSYIMLVTHYDSSHAKKERYAEMDGSFGAADAGYGVSTVLETLRVIVENNIELENGIKILITDGEEYGLLGAKEAVKEEEIFENVQYLINLEARGIKGPAVMFETSLDNQSVLDLYSTTDKAFSYSINPEVYRLLPNGTDFTVFLEHGIKGVNISVLDSLDYYHTPNDNLENVSLASLQHYGDQVLPIVTEFVTNEQYASAEALESDGDAIFFTLTKDIFIKYSHVVNYVLLIMVLIGIIVFIFISRIKVTKVLKYIGVNLLLGIVFAACGYGLSRVIAIMMDKPFKLTYLPLVPYEEGIIITTLIVSFAVYFGVLAFVSKKYKEKDAYLAGSMSVLWIFSVLLTVVLPGGSYLTVFPVVITLAGLAINRLCRRLMSRKAAYIMLIPFSLILVLFTPTVYLFNCALTLGGLVANMIIVWIAYMALTSCIVEIQYE
;
A
#
# COMPACT_ATOMS: atom_id res chain seq x y z
N MET A 1 -19.18 -0.57 -27.03
CA MET A 1 -17.84 0.05 -26.89
C MET A 1 -17.55 0.42 -25.45
N ILE A 2 -18.34 1.27 -24.75
CA ILE A 2 -18.10 1.63 -23.32
C ILE A 2 -17.97 0.39 -22.44
N ALA A 3 -18.85 -0.60 -22.55
CA ALA A 3 -18.77 -1.83 -21.77
C ALA A 3 -17.49 -2.64 -22.03
N VAL A 4 -17.01 -2.68 -23.28
CA VAL A 4 -15.75 -3.37 -23.60
C VAL A 4 -14.55 -2.62 -23.00
N VAL A 5 -14.53 -1.29 -23.13
CA VAL A 5 -13.48 -0.46 -22.52
C VAL A 5 -13.52 -0.58 -20.99
N PHE A 6 -14.71 -0.61 -20.39
CA PHE A 6 -14.89 -0.85 -18.94
C PHE A 6 -14.23 -2.18 -18.53
N MET A 7 -14.59 -3.29 -19.19
CA MET A 7 -14.04 -4.60 -18.87
C MET A 7 -12.51 -4.65 -19.02
N ILE A 8 -11.98 -4.09 -20.11
CA ILE A 8 -10.53 -4.03 -20.33
C ILE A 8 -9.86 -3.19 -19.26
N SER A 9 -10.41 -2.03 -18.91
CA SER A 9 -9.81 -1.12 -17.92
C SER A 9 -9.82 -1.73 -16.51
N VAL A 10 -10.90 -2.40 -16.12
CA VAL A 10 -10.99 -3.13 -14.86
C VAL A 10 -9.98 -4.30 -14.85
N PHE A 11 -9.87 -5.05 -15.95
CA PHE A 11 -8.87 -6.11 -16.09
C PHE A 11 -7.44 -5.57 -15.95
N VAL A 12 -7.12 -4.45 -16.61
CA VAL A 12 -5.82 -3.78 -16.47
C VAL A 12 -5.59 -3.33 -15.02
N GLY A 13 -6.61 -2.74 -14.37
CA GLY A 13 -6.52 -2.37 -12.96
C GLY A 13 -6.25 -3.57 -12.04
N PHE A 14 -6.94 -4.69 -12.23
CA PHE A 14 -6.64 -5.92 -11.50
C PHE A 14 -5.28 -6.51 -11.83
N SER A 15 -4.82 -6.39 -13.09
CA SER A 15 -3.48 -6.87 -13.47
C SER A 15 -2.36 -6.11 -12.76
N THR A 16 -2.64 -4.91 -12.23
CA THR A 16 -1.70 -4.14 -11.40
C THR A 16 -1.42 -4.83 -10.06
N LEU A 17 -2.38 -5.65 -9.58
CA LEU A 17 -2.24 -6.44 -8.36
C LEU A 17 -1.48 -7.76 -8.56
N ASN A 18 -1.16 -8.12 -9.80
CA ASN A 18 -0.37 -9.31 -10.06
C ASN A 18 1.10 -9.02 -9.76
N PRO A 19 1.72 -9.73 -8.82
CA PRO A 19 3.13 -9.55 -8.54
C PRO A 19 4.00 -9.99 -9.71
N SER A 20 5.29 -9.81 -9.60
CA SER A 20 6.29 -10.14 -10.60
C SER A 20 6.27 -11.63 -10.97
N LYS A 21 6.66 -11.94 -12.20
CA LYS A 21 6.93 -13.33 -12.57
C LYS A 21 8.16 -13.82 -11.79
N PRO A 22 8.09 -14.96 -11.06
CA PRO A 22 9.20 -15.41 -10.26
C PRO A 22 10.40 -15.82 -11.14
N ASN A 23 11.59 -15.35 -10.77
CA ASN A 23 12.85 -15.88 -11.21
C ASN A 23 13.20 -17.10 -10.34
N THR A 24 13.49 -18.23 -10.99
CA THR A 24 13.84 -19.49 -10.31
C THR A 24 15.14 -20.09 -10.81
N THR A 25 15.83 -19.44 -11.73
CA THR A 25 17.01 -19.99 -12.42
C THR A 25 18.21 -19.06 -12.51
N ASP A 26 17.97 -17.75 -12.70
CA ASP A 26 19.06 -16.78 -12.77
C ASP A 26 19.56 -16.44 -11.37
N GLN A 27 20.85 -16.70 -11.12
CA GLN A 27 21.50 -16.46 -9.84
C GLN A 27 22.17 -15.08 -9.76
N THR A 28 22.23 -14.33 -10.85
CA THR A 28 22.87 -13.00 -10.90
C THR A 28 21.95 -11.89 -10.39
N THR A 29 20.68 -12.19 -10.21
CA THR A 29 19.69 -11.28 -9.66
C THR A 29 18.89 -11.98 -8.55
N TYR A 30 17.91 -11.29 -7.96
CA TYR A 30 17.05 -11.87 -6.94
C TYR A 30 16.32 -13.12 -7.50
N ASN A 31 16.40 -14.20 -6.76
CA ASN A 31 15.85 -15.50 -7.14
C ASN A 31 14.83 -15.97 -6.11
N ALA A 32 13.55 -15.97 -6.49
CA ALA A 32 12.47 -16.36 -5.60
C ALA A 32 12.56 -17.81 -5.10
N GLN A 33 13.23 -18.73 -5.85
CA GLN A 33 13.42 -20.09 -5.40
C GLN A 33 14.45 -20.18 -4.27
N ASN A 34 15.51 -19.37 -4.30
CA ASN A 34 16.46 -19.31 -3.21
C ASN A 34 15.78 -18.76 -1.95
N ALA A 35 15.04 -17.67 -2.07
CA ALA A 35 14.26 -17.12 -0.97
C ALA A 35 13.27 -18.15 -0.38
N TYR A 36 12.56 -18.90 -1.25
CA TYR A 36 11.69 -19.99 -0.81
C TYR A 36 12.44 -21.08 -0.05
N ASN A 37 13.67 -21.41 -0.47
CA ASN A 37 14.49 -22.41 0.22
C ASN A 37 14.89 -21.97 1.64
N HIS A 38 15.12 -20.66 1.86
CA HIS A 38 15.30 -20.10 3.21
C HIS A 38 14.03 -20.24 4.05
N ILE A 39 12.86 -19.92 3.50
CA ILE A 39 11.58 -20.12 4.20
C ILE A 39 11.38 -21.58 4.58
N ALA A 40 11.76 -22.52 3.73
CA ALA A 40 11.65 -23.95 4.03
C ALA A 40 12.53 -24.40 5.23
N GLN A 41 13.54 -23.62 5.62
CA GLN A 41 14.32 -23.87 6.84
C GLN A 41 13.70 -23.17 8.06
N ILE A 42 13.15 -21.97 7.88
CA ILE A 42 12.55 -21.12 8.92
C ILE A 42 11.21 -21.69 9.38
N ALA A 43 10.32 -21.97 8.45
CA ALA A 43 8.92 -22.35 8.70
C ALA A 43 8.71 -23.88 8.85
N LYS A 44 9.62 -24.58 9.53
CA LYS A 44 9.49 -26.03 9.79
C LYS A 44 8.51 -26.35 10.90
N GLU A 45 8.49 -25.52 11.90
CA GLU A 45 7.64 -25.60 13.08
C GLU A 45 7.29 -24.19 13.57
N PRO A 46 6.19 -23.98 14.31
CA PRO A 46 5.95 -22.71 14.99
C PRO A 46 7.11 -22.35 15.92
N HIS A 47 7.51 -21.08 15.93
CA HIS A 47 8.71 -20.61 16.65
C HIS A 47 8.47 -19.23 17.28
N SER A 48 7.49 -19.16 18.16
CA SER A 48 7.19 -17.96 18.92
C SER A 48 8.21 -17.73 20.05
N ILE A 49 8.17 -16.54 20.68
CA ILE A 49 9.02 -16.24 21.85
C ILE A 49 8.84 -17.23 23.02
N PHE A 50 7.73 -17.99 23.04
CA PHE A 50 7.48 -19.02 24.06
C PHE A 50 8.07 -20.38 23.69
N ASP A 51 8.51 -20.58 22.45
CA ASP A 51 9.09 -21.82 21.93
C ASP A 51 10.60 -21.65 21.71
N GLN A 52 11.33 -21.36 22.78
CA GLN A 52 12.75 -20.96 22.75
C GLN A 52 13.67 -21.97 22.03
N GLU A 53 13.31 -23.26 21.99
CA GLU A 53 14.11 -24.27 21.27
C GLU A 53 13.91 -24.11 19.74
N ALA A 54 12.67 -24.00 19.28
CA ALA A 54 12.34 -23.81 17.86
C ALA A 54 12.87 -22.45 17.37
N LEU A 55 12.61 -21.39 18.12
CA LEU A 55 13.08 -20.04 17.83
C LEU A 55 14.63 -19.98 17.78
N GLY A 56 15.31 -20.70 18.69
CA GLY A 56 16.77 -20.83 18.67
C GLY A 56 17.32 -21.46 17.40
N LYS A 57 16.66 -22.51 16.88
CA LYS A 57 17.06 -23.15 15.61
C LYS A 57 16.94 -22.19 14.43
N VAL A 58 15.86 -21.38 14.39
CA VAL A 58 15.67 -20.37 13.35
C VAL A 58 16.75 -19.30 13.43
N ARG A 59 17.03 -18.78 14.62
CA ARG A 59 18.08 -17.80 14.85
C ARG A 59 19.46 -18.32 14.42
N ASP A 60 19.82 -19.54 14.83
CA ASP A 60 21.12 -20.13 14.51
C ASP A 60 21.26 -20.38 13.00
N TYR A 61 20.17 -20.74 12.32
CA TYR A 61 20.11 -20.83 10.86
C TYR A 61 20.39 -19.47 10.19
N ILE A 62 19.70 -18.42 10.62
CA ILE A 62 19.85 -17.07 10.05
C ILE A 62 21.29 -16.56 10.25
N ILE A 63 21.85 -16.72 11.44
CA ILE A 63 23.24 -16.33 11.73
C ILE A 63 24.20 -17.09 10.80
N GLY A 64 24.01 -18.41 10.67
CA GLY A 64 24.87 -19.23 9.80
C GLY A 64 24.84 -18.79 8.33
N GLU A 65 23.68 -18.40 7.80
CA GLU A 65 23.56 -17.89 6.44
C GLU A 65 24.22 -16.50 6.29
N LEU A 66 24.04 -15.60 7.25
CA LEU A 66 24.69 -14.29 7.25
C LEU A 66 26.23 -14.42 7.31
N GLU A 67 26.75 -15.27 8.21
CA GLU A 67 28.18 -15.52 8.33
C GLU A 67 28.78 -16.18 7.08
N ALA A 68 28.03 -17.09 6.43
CA ALA A 68 28.44 -17.70 5.17
C ALA A 68 28.57 -16.67 4.03
N LEU A 69 27.82 -15.57 4.08
CA LEU A 69 27.95 -14.42 3.18
C LEU A 69 29.04 -13.42 3.61
N GLY A 70 29.75 -13.69 4.70
CA GLY A 70 30.78 -12.80 5.22
C GLY A 70 30.27 -11.58 5.97
N VAL A 71 29.02 -11.60 6.42
CA VAL A 71 28.44 -10.55 7.26
C VAL A 71 29.02 -10.67 8.68
N GLU A 72 29.51 -9.57 9.25
CA GLU A 72 29.87 -9.53 10.66
C GLU A 72 28.58 -9.54 11.49
N THR A 73 28.40 -10.57 12.33
CA THR A 73 27.16 -10.76 13.09
C THR A 73 27.36 -10.57 14.58
N GLN A 74 26.35 -10.04 15.26
CA GLN A 74 26.25 -9.91 16.71
C GLN A 74 24.84 -10.23 17.18
N VAL A 75 24.73 -10.88 18.34
CA VAL A 75 23.44 -11.14 19.00
C VAL A 75 23.29 -10.22 20.20
N TYR A 76 22.27 -9.36 20.18
CA TYR A 76 21.88 -8.57 21.33
C TYR A 76 20.85 -9.36 22.14
N ALA A 77 21.27 -9.80 23.34
CA ALA A 77 20.45 -10.60 24.23
C ALA A 77 19.89 -9.74 25.35
N TYR A 78 18.58 -9.81 25.54
CA TYR A 78 17.84 -9.11 26.58
C TYR A 78 17.16 -10.14 27.46
N GLU A 79 17.61 -10.21 28.70
CA GLU A 79 17.00 -11.08 29.71
C GLU A 79 15.81 -10.38 30.34
N ASP A 80 14.80 -11.12 30.77
CA ASP A 80 13.65 -10.62 31.55
C ASP A 80 12.85 -9.47 30.89
N VAL A 81 12.55 -9.56 29.59
CA VAL A 81 11.69 -8.59 28.91
C VAL A 81 10.23 -8.88 29.23
N TYR A 82 9.51 -7.86 29.76
CA TYR A 82 8.11 -8.00 30.13
C TYR A 82 7.19 -8.07 28.93
N VAL A 83 6.40 -9.11 28.83
CA VAL A 83 5.40 -9.36 27.77
C VAL A 83 4.00 -9.06 28.31
N GLU A 84 3.47 -7.89 28.05
CA GLU A 84 2.20 -7.41 28.58
C GLU A 84 1.02 -8.36 28.24
N ARG A 85 1.02 -8.93 27.04
CA ARG A 85 -0.09 -9.80 26.57
C ARG A 85 -0.22 -11.12 27.31
N SER A 86 0.86 -11.64 27.89
CA SER A 86 0.91 -12.88 28.63
C SER A 86 1.12 -12.68 30.12
N ASP A 87 1.48 -11.48 30.57
CA ASP A 87 1.90 -11.17 31.94
C ASP A 87 3.10 -12.05 32.39
N THR A 88 4.06 -12.23 31.48
CA THR A 88 5.29 -13.03 31.71
C THR A 88 6.54 -12.21 31.39
N TYR A 89 7.70 -12.75 31.79
CA TYR A 89 9.00 -12.23 31.38
C TYR A 89 9.68 -13.28 30.50
N GLU A 90 10.13 -12.86 29.30
CA GLU A 90 10.75 -13.77 28.34
C GLU A 90 12.12 -13.21 27.89
N PRO A 91 13.11 -14.06 27.59
CA PRO A 91 14.36 -13.64 27.00
C PRO A 91 14.17 -13.37 25.52
N LEU A 92 14.75 -12.27 25.01
CA LEU A 92 14.74 -11.91 23.60
C LEU A 92 16.15 -11.82 23.04
N LYS A 93 16.33 -12.10 21.76
CA LYS A 93 17.62 -12.07 21.08
C LYS A 93 17.52 -11.49 19.68
N ASN A 94 17.86 -10.23 19.52
CA ASN A 94 17.96 -9.61 18.20
C ASN A 94 19.27 -10.04 17.51
N ILE A 95 19.18 -10.28 16.20
CA ILE A 95 20.35 -10.53 15.34
C ILE A 95 20.71 -9.22 14.65
N TYR A 96 21.94 -8.77 14.84
CA TYR A 96 22.49 -7.63 14.14
C TYR A 96 23.57 -8.12 13.17
N GLY A 97 23.62 -7.52 11.98
CA GLY A 97 24.62 -7.78 10.97
C GLY A 97 25.14 -6.49 10.35
N LYS A 98 26.40 -6.50 9.90
CA LYS A 98 27.04 -5.34 9.28
C LYS A 98 27.94 -5.74 8.12
N ILE A 99 27.86 -4.99 7.02
CA ILE A 99 28.80 -5.00 5.91
C ILE A 99 29.28 -3.57 5.72
N GLU A 100 30.57 -3.35 5.85
CA GLU A 100 31.19 -2.03 5.71
C GLU A 100 31.21 -1.58 4.24
N GLY A 101 30.94 -0.30 4.01
CA GLY A 101 31.21 0.40 2.76
C GLY A 101 32.50 1.21 2.84
N LYS A 102 32.81 1.99 1.80
CA LYS A 102 33.90 2.96 1.82
C LYS A 102 33.57 4.17 2.71
N ASN A 103 32.28 4.52 2.81
CA ASN A 103 31.78 5.61 3.64
C ASN A 103 31.08 5.03 4.87
N ASP A 104 31.09 5.79 5.96
CA ASP A 104 30.37 5.49 7.18
C ASP A 104 28.91 5.96 7.09
N SER A 105 28.18 5.35 6.19
CA SER A 105 26.75 5.59 5.89
C SER A 105 26.10 4.27 5.54
N TYR A 106 24.90 4.01 6.07
CA TYR A 106 24.29 2.68 5.99
C TYR A 106 22.84 2.73 5.55
N ILE A 107 22.47 1.77 4.69
CA ILE A 107 21.09 1.32 4.55
C ILE A 107 20.86 0.16 5.54
N MET A 108 19.72 0.16 6.22
CA MET A 108 19.36 -0.90 7.16
C MET A 108 18.21 -1.73 6.63
N LEU A 109 18.36 -3.05 6.62
CA LEU A 109 17.32 -4.01 6.33
C LEU A 109 16.79 -4.58 7.64
N VAL A 110 15.48 -4.48 7.86
CA VAL A 110 14.84 -4.93 9.10
C VAL A 110 13.70 -5.89 8.80
N THR A 111 13.56 -6.88 9.65
CA THR A 111 12.42 -7.81 9.73
C THR A 111 12.45 -8.50 11.07
N HIS A 112 11.40 -9.26 11.43
CA HIS A 112 11.45 -10.11 12.63
C HIS A 112 11.62 -11.59 12.27
N TYR A 113 11.87 -12.43 13.26
CA TYR A 113 12.04 -13.88 13.05
C TYR A 113 11.22 -14.73 14.00
N ASP A 114 10.49 -14.13 14.95
CA ASP A 114 9.51 -14.85 15.76
C ASP A 114 8.21 -15.03 15.00
N SER A 115 7.52 -16.15 15.20
CA SER A 115 6.20 -16.37 14.62
C SER A 115 5.10 -16.18 15.66
N SER A 116 3.89 -15.88 15.18
CA SER A 116 2.73 -15.67 16.05
C SER A 116 2.28 -16.98 16.70
N HIS A 117 2.16 -16.97 18.03
CA HIS A 117 1.56 -18.07 18.78
C HIS A 117 0.02 -17.99 18.67
N ALA A 118 -0.67 -19.12 18.64
CA ALA A 118 -2.13 -19.15 18.61
C ALA A 118 -2.72 -18.45 19.84
N LYS A 119 -3.44 -17.35 19.63
CA LYS A 119 -4.17 -16.67 20.70
C LYS A 119 -5.31 -17.54 21.15
N LYS A 120 -5.30 -18.00 22.40
CA LYS A 120 -6.39 -18.77 23.03
C LYS A 120 -7.79 -18.17 22.81
N GLU A 121 -7.90 -16.86 22.68
CA GLU A 121 -9.17 -16.15 22.47
C GLU A 121 -9.71 -16.22 21.03
N ARG A 122 -8.86 -16.43 20.04
CA ARG A 122 -9.24 -16.39 18.62
C ARG A 122 -9.18 -17.76 17.96
N TYR A 123 -8.26 -18.63 18.42
CA TYR A 123 -7.96 -19.95 17.84
C TYR A 123 -7.62 -20.96 18.94
N ALA A 124 -8.47 -21.07 19.95
CA ALA A 124 -8.23 -21.89 21.17
C ALA A 124 -7.85 -23.36 20.93
N GLU A 125 -8.02 -23.86 19.70
CA GLU A 125 -7.74 -25.22 19.28
C GLU A 125 -6.71 -25.31 18.13
N MET A 126 -6.08 -24.19 17.72
CA MET A 126 -5.12 -24.18 16.61
C MET A 126 -3.69 -24.01 17.13
N ASP A 127 -2.76 -24.75 16.54
CA ASP A 127 -1.32 -24.54 16.69
C ASP A 127 -0.95 -23.13 16.17
N GLY A 128 0.20 -22.59 16.60
CA GLY A 128 0.69 -21.28 16.17
C GLY A 128 0.99 -21.21 14.66
N SER A 129 1.25 -19.99 14.16
CA SER A 129 1.76 -19.76 12.81
C SER A 129 3.14 -20.38 12.63
N PHE A 130 3.40 -20.94 11.43
CA PHE A 130 4.75 -21.35 11.03
C PHE A 130 5.64 -20.17 10.62
N GLY A 131 5.07 -18.96 10.48
CA GLY A 131 5.83 -17.78 10.11
C GLY A 131 6.41 -17.84 8.69
N ALA A 132 5.75 -18.52 7.74
CA ALA A 132 6.28 -18.69 6.40
C ALA A 132 6.24 -17.38 5.59
N ALA A 133 5.18 -16.60 5.74
CA ALA A 133 5.14 -15.24 5.22
C ALA A 133 5.52 -14.25 6.30
N ASP A 134 5.00 -14.38 7.48
CA ASP A 134 5.12 -13.46 8.61
C ASP A 134 6.08 -14.01 9.71
N ALA A 135 7.43 -13.71 9.69
CA ALA A 135 8.10 -12.83 8.70
C ALA A 135 9.10 -13.56 7.78
N GLY A 136 8.83 -14.83 7.43
CA GLY A 136 9.73 -15.60 6.54
C GLY A 136 9.99 -14.91 5.19
N TYR A 137 9.01 -14.14 4.65
CA TYR A 137 9.21 -13.32 3.45
C TYR A 137 10.27 -12.24 3.68
N GLY A 138 10.23 -11.57 4.83
CA GLY A 138 11.22 -10.56 5.19
C GLY A 138 12.62 -11.15 5.32
N VAL A 139 12.78 -12.17 6.18
CA VAL A 139 14.06 -12.83 6.41
C VAL A 139 14.67 -13.36 5.11
N SER A 140 13.89 -14.10 4.32
CA SER A 140 14.39 -14.65 3.05
C SER A 140 14.74 -13.58 2.02
N THR A 141 14.02 -12.45 2.01
CA THR A 141 14.33 -11.32 1.13
C THR A 141 15.64 -10.64 1.54
N VAL A 142 15.89 -10.48 2.83
CA VAL A 142 17.18 -9.96 3.33
C VAL A 142 18.32 -10.88 2.90
N LEU A 143 18.24 -12.17 3.20
CA LEU A 143 19.29 -13.14 2.89
C LEU A 143 19.57 -13.21 1.37
N GLU A 144 18.55 -13.30 0.54
CA GLU A 144 18.72 -13.38 -0.91
C GLU A 144 19.23 -12.07 -1.52
N THR A 145 18.81 -10.92 -1.00
CA THR A 145 19.36 -9.61 -1.42
C THR A 145 20.85 -9.53 -1.11
N LEU A 146 21.27 -9.91 0.09
CA LEU A 146 22.68 -9.94 0.49
C LEU A 146 23.48 -10.91 -0.37
N ARG A 147 22.95 -12.11 -0.64
CA ARG A 147 23.61 -13.07 -1.53
C ARG A 147 23.92 -12.44 -2.89
N VAL A 148 22.95 -11.77 -3.50
CA VAL A 148 23.16 -11.13 -4.82
C VAL A 148 24.24 -10.03 -4.74
N ILE A 149 24.22 -9.21 -3.71
CA ILE A 149 25.23 -8.15 -3.51
C ILE A 149 26.63 -8.73 -3.36
N VAL A 150 26.78 -9.75 -2.50
CA VAL A 150 28.08 -10.35 -2.20
C VAL A 150 28.62 -11.20 -3.37
N GLU A 151 27.81 -12.11 -3.92
CA GLU A 151 28.26 -13.02 -4.98
C GLU A 151 28.56 -12.30 -6.31
N ASN A 152 27.88 -11.20 -6.59
CA ASN A 152 28.20 -10.36 -7.74
C ASN A 152 29.38 -9.41 -7.49
N ASN A 153 29.99 -9.44 -6.30
CA ASN A 153 31.10 -8.57 -5.91
C ASN A 153 30.77 -7.09 -6.15
N ILE A 154 29.57 -6.64 -5.75
CA ILE A 154 29.16 -5.24 -5.88
C ILE A 154 30.04 -4.39 -4.96
N GLU A 155 30.71 -3.41 -5.52
CA GLU A 155 31.55 -2.47 -4.76
C GLU A 155 30.66 -1.55 -3.92
N LEU A 156 30.87 -1.53 -2.60
CA LEU A 156 30.05 -0.77 -1.66
C LEU A 156 30.67 0.61 -1.39
N GLU A 157 30.08 1.67 -1.92
CA GLU A 157 30.38 3.04 -1.49
C GLU A 157 29.81 3.27 -0.08
N ASN A 158 28.58 2.81 0.19
CA ASN A 158 27.93 2.87 1.51
C ASN A 158 27.67 1.45 2.03
N GLY A 159 27.64 1.28 3.35
CA GLY A 159 27.47 -0.02 3.99
C GLY A 159 26.01 -0.48 4.10
N ILE A 160 25.88 -1.72 4.57
CA ILE A 160 24.58 -2.36 4.87
C ILE A 160 24.58 -2.77 6.34
N LYS A 161 23.53 -2.40 7.07
CA LYS A 161 23.20 -2.95 8.39
C LYS A 161 21.98 -3.85 8.28
N ILE A 162 21.92 -4.87 9.09
CA ILE A 162 20.81 -5.81 9.18
C ILE A 162 20.38 -5.85 10.64
N LEU A 163 19.07 -5.78 10.87
CA LEU A 163 18.48 -6.00 12.19
C LEU A 163 17.31 -6.97 12.05
N ILE A 164 17.45 -8.18 12.61
CA ILE A 164 16.36 -9.15 12.63
C ILE A 164 15.92 -9.29 14.08
N THR A 165 14.72 -8.79 14.37
CA THR A 165 14.19 -8.60 15.71
C THR A 165 13.49 -9.85 16.22
N ASP A 166 13.39 -9.96 17.53
CA ASP A 166 12.69 -11.00 18.28
C ASP A 166 11.48 -10.38 19.00
N GLY A 167 10.36 -11.08 19.07
CA GLY A 167 9.19 -10.66 19.83
C GLY A 167 8.41 -9.50 19.23
N GLU A 168 8.42 -9.33 17.91
CA GLU A 168 7.56 -8.38 17.19
C GLU A 168 6.09 -8.67 17.48
N GLU A 169 5.70 -9.93 17.34
CA GLU A 169 4.34 -10.45 17.48
C GLU A 169 3.69 -10.18 18.85
N TYR A 170 4.51 -9.91 19.83
CA TYR A 170 4.09 -9.69 21.23
C TYR A 170 4.19 -8.24 21.68
N GLY A 171 4.35 -7.33 20.77
CA GLY A 171 4.31 -5.90 21.03
C GLY A 171 5.58 -5.16 20.67
N LEU A 172 6.24 -5.56 19.57
CA LEU A 172 7.42 -4.90 19.01
C LEU A 172 8.59 -4.88 19.99
N LEU A 173 8.74 -5.98 20.77
CA LEU A 173 9.62 -5.99 21.94
C LEU A 173 11.08 -5.86 21.53
N GLY A 174 11.52 -6.61 20.52
CA GLY A 174 12.89 -6.53 20.03
C GLY A 174 13.26 -5.17 19.47
N ALA A 175 12.35 -4.53 18.73
CA ALA A 175 12.55 -3.17 18.24
C ALA A 175 12.65 -2.15 19.38
N LYS A 176 11.80 -2.26 20.41
CA LYS A 176 11.84 -1.40 21.61
C LYS A 176 13.11 -1.56 22.43
N GLU A 177 13.68 -2.75 22.45
CA GLU A 177 15.00 -2.95 23.07
C GLU A 177 16.12 -2.43 22.17
N ALA A 178 16.06 -2.69 20.84
CA ALA A 178 17.09 -2.28 19.90
C ALA A 178 17.32 -0.77 19.87
N VAL A 179 16.26 0.05 19.98
CA VAL A 179 16.39 1.54 19.95
C VAL A 179 17.11 2.09 21.19
N LYS A 180 17.35 1.28 22.21
CA LYS A 180 18.15 1.68 23.37
C LYS A 180 19.66 1.53 23.11
N GLU A 181 20.03 0.79 22.07
CA GLU A 181 21.40 0.54 21.63
C GLU A 181 21.75 1.50 20.49
N GLU A 182 22.28 2.68 20.83
CA GLU A 182 22.55 3.76 19.85
C GLU A 182 23.44 3.28 18.69
N GLU A 183 24.40 2.38 18.93
CA GLU A 183 25.33 1.87 17.93
C GLU A 183 24.67 1.12 16.77
N ILE A 184 23.50 0.49 17.01
CA ILE A 184 22.74 -0.22 15.98
C ILE A 184 22.33 0.76 14.88
N PHE A 185 21.87 1.95 15.26
CA PHE A 185 21.30 2.94 14.34
C PHE A 185 22.26 4.07 13.95
N GLU A 186 23.49 4.05 14.47
CA GLU A 186 24.51 5.04 14.13
C GLU A 186 24.73 5.08 12.60
N ASN A 187 24.65 6.26 12.00
CA ASN A 187 24.84 6.52 10.56
C ASN A 187 23.89 5.73 9.63
N VAL A 188 22.75 5.24 10.14
CA VAL A 188 21.68 4.70 9.31
C VAL A 188 20.93 5.85 8.65
N GLN A 189 21.00 5.92 7.32
CA GLN A 189 20.34 6.96 6.54
C GLN A 189 18.98 6.52 6.01
N TYR A 190 18.82 5.23 5.72
CA TYR A 190 17.61 4.67 5.15
C TYR A 190 17.31 3.30 5.74
N LEU A 191 16.08 3.04 6.11
CA LEU A 191 15.64 1.76 6.65
C LEU A 191 14.54 1.16 5.77
N ILE A 192 14.65 -0.12 5.45
CA ILE A 192 13.60 -0.92 4.82
C ILE A 192 13.14 -1.95 5.84
N ASN A 193 11.92 -1.82 6.32
CA ASN A 193 11.27 -2.84 7.13
C ASN A 193 10.42 -3.76 6.24
N LEU A 194 10.51 -5.06 6.49
CA LEU A 194 9.85 -6.10 5.69
C LEU A 194 8.92 -6.91 6.57
N GLU A 195 7.65 -6.89 6.22
CA GLU A 195 6.53 -7.45 6.95
C GLU A 195 5.66 -8.34 6.06
N ALA A 196 4.74 -9.09 6.66
CA ALA A 196 3.66 -9.71 5.93
C ALA A 196 2.37 -9.71 6.75
N ARG A 197 1.25 -9.28 6.14
CA ARG A 197 -0.09 -9.34 6.72
C ARG A 197 -1.02 -10.24 5.90
N GLY A 198 -0.47 -11.02 5.06
CA GLY A 198 -1.13 -11.97 4.17
C GLY A 198 -0.07 -12.90 3.61
N ILE A 199 -0.42 -13.65 2.57
CA ILE A 199 0.53 -14.65 2.03
C ILE A 199 0.81 -14.48 0.53
N LYS A 200 0.04 -13.65 -0.15
CA LYS A 200 0.17 -13.42 -1.61
C LYS A 200 -0.19 -12.00 -2.02
N GLY A 201 -0.16 -11.75 -3.31
CA GLY A 201 -0.38 -10.43 -3.89
C GLY A 201 0.93 -9.61 -4.01
N PRO A 202 0.84 -8.36 -4.45
CA PRO A 202 2.00 -7.50 -4.55
C PRO A 202 2.52 -7.11 -3.16
N ALA A 203 3.84 -7.01 -3.02
CA ALA A 203 4.46 -6.36 -1.89
C ALA A 203 4.17 -4.85 -1.99
N VAL A 204 3.47 -4.30 -1.02
CA VAL A 204 3.00 -2.92 -0.97
C VAL A 204 3.86 -2.14 0.01
N MET A 205 4.46 -1.05 -0.41
CA MET A 205 4.99 -0.07 0.53
C MET A 205 3.79 0.66 1.14
N PHE A 206 3.46 0.33 2.39
CA PHE A 206 2.25 0.79 3.05
C PHE A 206 2.50 1.86 4.11
N GLU A 207 3.76 2.05 4.52
CA GLU A 207 4.17 3.04 5.49
C GLU A 207 5.52 3.66 5.10
N THR A 208 5.72 4.93 5.41
CA THR A 208 6.97 5.66 5.18
C THR A 208 7.10 6.79 6.23
N SER A 209 8.32 7.24 6.46
CA SER A 209 8.61 8.40 7.30
C SER A 209 7.91 9.67 6.80
N LEU A 210 7.80 10.69 7.65
CA LEU A 210 7.39 12.03 7.26
C LEU A 210 8.52 12.74 6.50
N ASP A 211 8.18 13.83 5.81
CA ASP A 211 9.12 14.57 4.96
C ASP A 211 9.83 13.65 3.95
N ASN A 212 9.02 12.86 3.23
CA ASN A 212 9.45 11.66 2.52
C ASN A 212 9.82 11.87 1.05
N GLN A 213 9.93 13.10 0.54
CA GLN A 213 10.22 13.30 -0.89
C GLN A 213 11.52 12.60 -1.31
N SER A 214 12.64 12.82 -0.58
CA SER A 214 13.93 12.17 -0.87
C SER A 214 13.93 10.67 -0.58
N VAL A 215 13.20 10.22 0.45
CA VAL A 215 12.98 8.79 0.73
C VAL A 215 12.32 8.11 -0.45
N LEU A 216 11.31 8.76 -1.06
CA LEU A 216 10.62 8.23 -2.24
C LEU A 216 11.41 8.42 -3.54
N ASP A 217 12.39 9.33 -3.58
CA ASP A 217 13.32 9.39 -4.69
C ASP A 217 14.14 8.10 -4.76
N LEU A 218 14.69 7.63 -3.63
CA LEU A 218 15.37 6.35 -3.55
C LEU A 218 14.40 5.17 -3.75
N TYR A 219 13.23 5.16 -3.08
CA TYR A 219 12.25 4.08 -3.28
C TYR A 219 11.84 3.89 -4.73
N SER A 220 11.72 4.96 -5.51
CA SER A 220 11.30 4.91 -6.91
C SER A 220 12.41 4.58 -7.90
N THR A 221 13.60 4.19 -7.44
CA THR A 221 14.67 3.67 -8.32
C THR A 221 14.37 2.26 -8.81
N THR A 222 13.48 1.53 -8.11
CA THR A 222 12.97 0.26 -8.62
C THR A 222 11.88 0.47 -9.67
N ASP A 223 11.92 -0.33 -10.76
CA ASP A 223 10.86 -0.39 -11.76
C ASP A 223 9.56 -1.04 -11.25
N LYS A 224 9.57 -1.62 -10.04
CA LYS A 224 8.45 -2.35 -9.44
C LYS A 224 7.90 -1.65 -8.19
N ALA A 225 8.12 -0.35 -8.06
CA ALA A 225 7.54 0.45 -6.98
C ALA A 225 6.01 0.29 -6.95
N PHE A 226 5.48 -0.16 -5.81
CA PHE A 226 4.06 -0.43 -5.65
C PHE A 226 3.55 0.17 -4.34
N SER A 227 2.87 1.30 -4.45
CA SER A 227 2.34 2.02 -3.29
C SER A 227 1.32 3.09 -3.68
N TYR A 228 0.59 3.57 -2.66
CA TYR A 228 -0.38 4.65 -2.74
C TYR A 228 -0.21 5.55 -1.51
N SER A 229 -0.01 6.84 -1.70
CA SER A 229 0.26 7.79 -0.60
C SER A 229 -0.86 7.89 0.45
N ILE A 230 -2.07 7.42 0.14
CA ILE A 230 -3.13 7.28 1.13
C ILE A 230 -2.86 6.16 2.13
N ASN A 231 -2.06 5.14 1.81
CA ASN A 231 -1.80 4.01 2.69
C ASN A 231 -1.11 4.42 3.99
N PRO A 232 0.03 5.15 3.97
CA PRO A 232 0.66 5.65 5.19
C PRO A 232 -0.27 6.52 6.04
N GLU A 233 -1.09 7.35 5.40
CA GLU A 233 -2.05 8.22 6.08
C GLU A 233 -3.12 7.42 6.85
N VAL A 234 -3.67 6.40 6.19
CA VAL A 234 -4.68 5.52 6.80
C VAL A 234 -4.04 4.65 7.87
N TYR A 235 -2.85 4.11 7.62
CA TYR A 235 -2.15 3.24 8.57
C TYR A 235 -1.88 3.95 9.91
N ARG A 236 -1.45 5.21 9.89
CA ARG A 236 -1.26 6.03 11.11
C ARG A 236 -2.53 6.23 11.94
N LEU A 237 -3.72 6.04 11.36
CA LEU A 237 -5.00 6.12 12.07
C LEU A 237 -5.44 4.78 12.68
N LEU A 238 -4.75 3.69 12.34
CA LEU A 238 -5.04 2.35 12.86
C LEU A 238 -4.31 2.13 14.19
N PRO A 239 -4.85 1.29 15.08
CA PRO A 239 -4.19 0.94 16.33
C PRO A 239 -3.10 -0.12 16.17
N ASN A 240 -2.65 -0.36 14.96
CA ASN A 240 -1.63 -1.35 14.61
C ASN A 240 -0.27 -0.67 14.56
N GLY A 241 0.78 -1.44 14.82
CA GLY A 241 2.17 -1.03 14.66
C GLY A 241 2.99 -2.22 14.17
N THR A 242 4.17 -1.94 13.66
CA THR A 242 5.24 -2.88 13.33
C THR A 242 6.53 -2.35 13.95
N ASP A 243 7.61 -3.08 13.84
CA ASP A 243 8.93 -2.61 14.30
C ASP A 243 9.28 -1.24 13.69
N PHE A 244 8.88 -1.00 12.44
CA PHE A 244 9.09 0.30 11.79
C PHE A 244 8.43 1.46 12.52
N THR A 245 7.29 1.24 13.18
CA THR A 245 6.61 2.27 13.99
C THR A 245 7.52 2.75 15.12
N VAL A 246 8.24 1.83 15.79
CA VAL A 246 9.20 2.16 16.84
C VAL A 246 10.36 2.98 16.29
N PHE A 247 10.88 2.61 15.11
CA PHE A 247 11.99 3.32 14.48
C PHE A 247 11.60 4.71 13.98
N LEU A 248 10.38 4.87 13.46
CA LEU A 248 9.84 6.18 13.10
C LEU A 248 9.73 7.14 14.29
N GLU A 249 9.32 6.64 15.46
CA GLU A 249 9.26 7.41 16.72
C GLU A 249 10.64 7.90 17.16
N HIS A 250 11.71 7.19 16.74
CA HIS A 250 13.11 7.56 16.98
C HIS A 250 13.74 8.36 15.82
N GLY A 251 12.92 8.82 14.87
CA GLY A 251 13.35 9.70 13.78
C GLY A 251 14.11 9.02 12.64
N ILE A 252 14.08 7.69 12.56
CA ILE A 252 14.75 6.93 11.49
C ILE A 252 13.90 7.00 10.23
N LYS A 253 14.51 7.38 9.10
CA LYS A 253 13.83 7.52 7.82
C LYS A 253 13.79 6.19 7.06
N GLY A 254 12.72 5.95 6.31
CA GLY A 254 12.63 4.74 5.50
C GLY A 254 11.23 4.39 5.04
N VAL A 255 11.07 3.11 4.71
CA VAL A 255 9.83 2.52 4.18
C VAL A 255 9.53 1.17 4.83
N ASN A 256 8.25 0.83 4.84
CA ASN A 256 7.74 -0.45 5.33
C ASN A 256 6.95 -1.14 4.22
N ILE A 257 7.31 -2.39 3.91
CA ILE A 257 6.78 -3.15 2.76
C ILE A 257 6.13 -4.43 3.25
N SER A 258 4.91 -4.73 2.79
CA SER A 258 4.15 -5.91 3.20
C SER A 258 3.23 -6.43 2.10
N VAL A 259 3.03 -7.74 2.00
CA VAL A 259 1.87 -8.31 1.30
C VAL A 259 0.62 -8.21 2.17
N LEU A 260 -0.55 -8.01 1.55
CA LEU A 260 -1.80 -7.79 2.26
C LEU A 260 -2.92 -8.77 1.89
N ASP A 261 -2.77 -9.54 0.81
CA ASP A 261 -3.82 -10.42 0.30
C ASP A 261 -3.84 -11.76 1.04
N SER A 262 -5.06 -12.30 1.20
CA SER A 262 -5.31 -13.55 1.94
C SER A 262 -5.02 -13.43 3.44
N LEU A 263 -5.63 -12.41 4.05
CA LEU A 263 -5.57 -12.14 5.49
C LEU A 263 -6.05 -13.31 6.36
N ASP A 264 -6.81 -14.24 5.81
CA ASP A 264 -7.28 -15.46 6.49
C ASP A 264 -6.15 -16.44 6.82
N TYR A 265 -4.98 -16.30 6.22
CA TYR A 265 -3.78 -17.05 6.54
C TYR A 265 -2.96 -16.44 7.69
N TYR A 266 -3.07 -15.13 7.87
CA TYR A 266 -2.30 -14.35 8.83
C TYR A 266 -2.53 -14.79 10.28
N HIS A 267 -1.45 -15.10 11.01
CA HIS A 267 -1.45 -15.61 12.39
C HIS A 267 -2.22 -16.93 12.55
N THR A 268 -2.17 -17.81 11.55
CA THR A 268 -2.78 -19.14 11.58
C THR A 268 -1.79 -20.21 11.13
N PRO A 269 -2.05 -21.50 11.38
CA PRO A 269 -1.24 -22.60 10.83
C PRO A 269 -1.20 -22.66 9.30
N ASN A 270 -2.05 -21.89 8.61
CA ASN A 270 -2.04 -21.79 7.15
C ASN A 270 -0.94 -20.84 6.63
N ASP A 271 -0.34 -20.04 7.50
CA ASP A 271 0.91 -19.33 7.18
C ASP A 271 2.07 -20.32 7.23
N ASN A 272 2.15 -21.18 6.23
CA ASN A 272 3.08 -22.28 6.11
C ASN A 272 3.67 -22.37 4.70
N LEU A 273 4.69 -23.21 4.54
CA LEU A 273 5.47 -23.34 3.31
C LEU A 273 4.64 -23.69 2.06
N GLU A 274 3.55 -24.46 2.22
CA GLU A 274 2.71 -24.90 1.09
C GLU A 274 1.96 -23.73 0.45
N ASN A 275 1.70 -22.68 1.22
CA ASN A 275 0.92 -21.51 0.80
C ASN A 275 1.79 -20.34 0.34
N VAL A 276 3.13 -20.45 0.41
CA VAL A 276 4.07 -19.41 -0.02
C VAL A 276 3.92 -19.09 -1.50
N SER A 277 3.87 -17.80 -1.82
CA SER A 277 3.78 -17.30 -3.19
C SER A 277 5.16 -16.88 -3.71
N LEU A 278 5.76 -17.66 -4.61
CA LEU A 278 7.01 -17.30 -5.29
C LEU A 278 6.92 -15.96 -6.02
N ALA A 279 5.75 -15.64 -6.57
CA ALA A 279 5.54 -14.36 -7.26
C ALA A 279 5.58 -13.17 -6.29
N SER A 280 5.03 -13.33 -5.08
CA SER A 280 5.10 -12.30 -4.03
C SER A 280 6.52 -12.15 -3.52
N LEU A 281 7.24 -13.25 -3.26
CA LEU A 281 8.67 -13.22 -2.91
C LEU A 281 9.50 -12.48 -3.97
N GLN A 282 9.27 -12.78 -5.26
CA GLN A 282 9.96 -12.06 -6.33
C GLN A 282 9.68 -10.57 -6.27
N HIS A 283 8.45 -10.18 -5.97
CA HIS A 283 8.07 -8.78 -5.92
C HIS A 283 8.71 -8.01 -4.74
N TYR A 284 8.97 -8.69 -3.61
CA TYR A 284 9.81 -8.10 -2.56
C TYR A 284 11.23 -7.86 -3.07
N GLY A 285 11.85 -8.89 -3.67
CA GLY A 285 13.20 -8.78 -4.19
C GLY A 285 13.35 -7.75 -5.31
N ASP A 286 12.37 -7.67 -6.22
CA ASP A 286 12.33 -6.69 -7.31
C ASP A 286 12.22 -5.24 -6.79
N GLN A 287 11.74 -5.02 -5.58
CA GLN A 287 11.76 -3.72 -4.94
C GLN A 287 13.03 -3.51 -4.12
N VAL A 288 13.36 -4.45 -3.22
CA VAL A 288 14.42 -4.27 -2.22
C VAL A 288 15.80 -4.26 -2.87
N LEU A 289 16.11 -5.22 -3.75
CA LEU A 289 17.44 -5.32 -4.36
C LEU A 289 17.86 -4.07 -5.15
N PRO A 290 17.03 -3.46 -6.02
CA PRO A 290 17.40 -2.23 -6.71
C PRO A 290 17.61 -1.05 -5.77
N ILE A 291 16.77 -0.90 -4.73
CA ILE A 291 16.89 0.17 -3.74
C ILE A 291 18.22 0.03 -2.97
N VAL A 292 18.53 -1.18 -2.48
CA VAL A 292 19.78 -1.45 -1.78
C VAL A 292 20.97 -1.21 -2.71
N THR A 293 20.91 -1.73 -3.96
CA THR A 293 22.00 -1.56 -4.93
C THR A 293 22.24 -0.08 -5.23
N GLU A 294 21.21 0.70 -5.46
CA GLU A 294 21.32 2.15 -5.69
C GLU A 294 21.97 2.85 -4.49
N PHE A 295 21.51 2.54 -3.27
CA PHE A 295 22.08 3.15 -2.08
C PHE A 295 23.56 2.80 -1.89
N VAL A 296 23.90 1.52 -2.00
CA VAL A 296 25.26 1.07 -1.69
C VAL A 296 26.29 1.41 -2.76
N THR A 297 25.86 1.67 -4.00
CA THR A 297 26.79 2.00 -5.10
C THR A 297 26.90 3.48 -5.40
N ASN A 298 26.05 4.33 -4.80
CA ASN A 298 25.98 5.75 -5.11
C ASN A 298 26.50 6.60 -3.94
N GLU A 299 27.64 7.29 -4.18
CA GLU A 299 28.31 8.15 -3.20
C GLU A 299 27.42 9.29 -2.67
N GLN A 300 26.36 9.69 -3.41
CA GLN A 300 25.44 10.73 -2.94
C GLN A 300 24.84 10.42 -1.56
N TYR A 301 24.62 9.13 -1.24
CA TYR A 301 24.03 8.69 0.03
C TYR A 301 25.07 8.58 1.17
N ALA A 302 26.32 8.97 0.96
CA ALA A 302 27.33 9.07 2.01
C ALA A 302 27.01 10.20 3.01
N SER A 303 26.16 11.15 2.64
CA SER A 303 25.73 12.28 3.50
C SER A 303 24.29 12.10 3.95
N ALA A 304 24.02 12.34 5.22
CA ALA A 304 22.66 12.37 5.79
C ALA A 304 21.73 13.36 5.08
N GLU A 305 22.28 14.43 4.54
CA GLU A 305 21.53 15.47 3.81
C GLU A 305 20.86 14.93 2.53
N ALA A 306 21.38 13.84 1.95
CA ALA A 306 20.84 13.27 0.71
C ALA A 306 19.39 12.78 0.84
N LEU A 307 18.98 12.40 2.05
CA LEU A 307 17.63 11.92 2.35
C LEU A 307 16.81 12.93 3.16
N GLU A 308 17.30 14.17 3.28
CA GLU A 308 16.50 15.25 3.84
C GLU A 308 15.64 15.90 2.77
N SER A 309 14.42 16.23 3.13
CA SER A 309 13.49 16.93 2.25
C SER A 309 12.43 17.69 3.06
N ASP A 310 11.88 18.73 2.45
CA ASP A 310 10.80 19.52 3.04
C ASP A 310 9.44 19.00 2.56
N GLY A 311 8.72 18.27 3.44
CA GLY A 311 7.35 17.83 3.25
C GLY A 311 7.20 16.53 2.47
N ASP A 312 5.96 16.05 2.45
CA ASP A 312 5.58 14.76 1.90
C ASP A 312 5.32 14.82 0.39
N ALA A 313 5.65 13.76 -0.31
CA ALA A 313 5.22 13.52 -1.68
C ALA A 313 3.82 12.91 -1.74
N ILE A 314 3.12 13.15 -2.84
CA ILE A 314 1.91 12.44 -3.23
C ILE A 314 2.31 11.45 -4.30
N PHE A 315 1.93 10.20 -4.13
CA PHE A 315 2.33 9.12 -5.03
C PHE A 315 1.27 8.05 -5.16
N PHE A 316 1.29 7.36 -6.29
CA PHE A 316 0.43 6.19 -6.53
C PHE A 316 0.94 5.36 -7.70
N THR A 317 0.72 4.06 -7.60
CA THR A 317 0.90 3.14 -8.72
C THR A 317 -0.32 3.22 -9.63
N LEU A 318 -0.10 3.60 -10.89
CA LEU A 318 -1.16 3.63 -11.90
C LEU A 318 -1.28 2.26 -12.59
N THR A 319 -0.15 1.69 -12.97
CA THR A 319 -0.04 0.31 -13.48
C THR A 319 1.21 -0.32 -12.86
N LYS A 320 1.37 -1.64 -12.98
CA LYS A 320 2.54 -2.36 -12.45
C LYS A 320 3.92 -1.82 -12.91
N ASP A 321 3.96 -0.99 -13.95
CA ASP A 321 5.18 -0.41 -14.53
C ASP A 321 5.15 1.13 -14.52
N ILE A 322 4.13 1.75 -13.93
CA ILE A 322 3.99 3.22 -13.86
C ILE A 322 3.70 3.65 -12.43
N PHE A 323 4.72 4.17 -11.77
CA PHE A 323 4.64 4.82 -10.49
C PHE A 323 4.69 6.34 -10.67
N ILE A 324 3.71 7.06 -10.14
CA ILE A 324 3.60 8.51 -10.25
C ILE A 324 3.88 9.11 -8.88
N LYS A 325 4.79 10.08 -8.83
CA LYS A 325 5.06 10.87 -7.61
C LYS A 325 5.19 12.34 -7.95
N TYR A 326 4.77 13.21 -7.04
CA TYR A 326 4.94 14.66 -7.14
C TYR A 326 4.87 15.30 -5.75
N SER A 327 5.46 16.49 -5.60
CA SER A 327 5.48 17.19 -4.32
C SER A 327 4.12 17.77 -3.96
N HIS A 328 3.90 18.02 -2.66
CA HIS A 328 2.70 18.73 -2.19
C HIS A 328 2.55 20.13 -2.83
N VAL A 329 3.65 20.79 -3.19
CA VAL A 329 3.62 22.09 -3.92
C VAL A 329 2.96 21.92 -5.29
N VAL A 330 3.31 20.87 -6.03
CA VAL A 330 2.66 20.54 -7.31
C VAL A 330 1.16 20.27 -7.09
N ASN A 331 0.78 19.61 -5.99
CA ASN A 331 -0.62 19.39 -5.67
C ASN A 331 -1.40 20.71 -5.50
N TYR A 332 -0.84 21.69 -4.80
CA TYR A 332 -1.48 23.02 -4.68
C TYR A 332 -1.62 23.70 -6.04
N VAL A 333 -0.62 23.63 -6.91
CA VAL A 333 -0.71 24.16 -8.27
C VAL A 333 -1.82 23.46 -9.05
N LEU A 334 -1.92 22.14 -8.98
CA LEU A 334 -2.98 21.36 -9.62
C LEU A 334 -4.37 21.75 -9.10
N LEU A 335 -4.54 21.96 -7.80
CA LEU A 335 -5.81 22.43 -7.21
C LEU A 335 -6.26 23.78 -7.77
N ILE A 336 -5.33 24.73 -7.91
CA ILE A 336 -5.63 26.03 -8.51
C ILE A 336 -5.98 25.87 -9.99
N MET A 337 -5.21 25.09 -10.74
CA MET A 337 -5.47 24.83 -12.17
C MET A 337 -6.85 24.17 -12.39
N VAL A 338 -7.22 23.22 -11.56
CA VAL A 338 -8.52 22.54 -11.59
C VAL A 338 -9.64 23.55 -11.33
N LEU A 339 -9.51 24.40 -10.31
CA LEU A 339 -10.50 25.44 -10.02
C LEU A 339 -10.71 26.38 -11.21
N ILE A 340 -9.60 26.88 -11.78
CA ILE A 340 -9.66 27.74 -12.98
C ILE A 340 -10.33 26.99 -14.13
N GLY A 341 -9.98 25.71 -14.35
CA GLY A 341 -10.57 24.89 -15.40
C GLY A 341 -12.08 24.71 -15.22
N ILE A 342 -12.56 24.48 -14.00
CA ILE A 342 -14.01 24.38 -13.69
C ILE A 342 -14.72 25.71 -13.96
N ILE A 343 -14.16 26.83 -13.51
CA ILE A 343 -14.71 28.17 -13.73
C ILE A 343 -14.81 28.46 -15.24
N VAL A 344 -13.73 28.22 -15.98
CA VAL A 344 -13.70 28.39 -17.44
C VAL A 344 -14.72 27.50 -18.13
N PHE A 345 -14.87 26.23 -17.69
CA PHE A 345 -15.87 25.31 -18.21
C PHE A 345 -17.30 25.85 -18.00
N ILE A 346 -17.62 26.31 -16.79
CA ILE A 346 -18.94 26.91 -16.44
C ILE A 346 -19.21 28.13 -17.31
N PHE A 347 -18.22 29.00 -17.49
CA PHE A 347 -18.35 30.24 -18.25
C PHE A 347 -18.57 29.98 -19.76
N ILE A 348 -17.71 29.13 -20.36
CA ILE A 348 -17.81 28.80 -21.80
C ILE A 348 -19.11 28.04 -22.12
N SER A 349 -19.55 27.15 -21.22
CA SER A 349 -20.80 26.39 -21.39
C SER A 349 -22.04 27.19 -20.99
N ARG A 350 -21.89 28.45 -20.54
CA ARG A 350 -22.99 29.35 -20.11
C ARG A 350 -23.94 28.71 -19.08
N ILE A 351 -23.38 27.98 -18.11
CA ILE A 351 -24.14 27.25 -17.10
C ILE A 351 -24.60 28.23 -16.01
N LYS A 352 -25.90 28.16 -15.64
CA LYS A 352 -26.40 28.93 -14.49
C LYS A 352 -25.84 28.32 -13.19
N VAL A 353 -25.30 29.17 -12.33
CA VAL A 353 -24.70 28.76 -11.02
C VAL A 353 -25.70 27.95 -10.18
N THR A 354 -26.97 28.34 -10.18
CA THR A 354 -28.04 27.61 -9.48
C THR A 354 -28.17 26.15 -9.89
N LYS A 355 -27.88 25.83 -11.17
CA LYS A 355 -27.88 24.45 -11.66
C LYS A 355 -26.64 23.69 -11.22
N VAL A 356 -25.49 24.34 -11.16
CA VAL A 356 -24.26 23.76 -10.61
C VAL A 356 -24.47 23.40 -9.13
N LEU A 357 -24.99 24.34 -8.33
CA LEU A 357 -25.29 24.12 -6.90
C LEU A 357 -26.29 22.97 -6.69
N LYS A 358 -27.30 22.85 -7.57
CA LYS A 358 -28.23 21.71 -7.52
C LYS A 358 -27.49 20.37 -7.64
N TYR A 359 -26.57 20.23 -8.61
CA TYR A 359 -25.85 18.97 -8.82
C TYR A 359 -24.74 18.73 -7.80
N ILE A 360 -24.17 19.78 -7.22
CA ILE A 360 -23.35 19.68 -6.01
C ILE A 360 -24.18 19.01 -4.90
N GLY A 361 -25.39 19.54 -4.61
CA GLY A 361 -26.26 18.98 -3.58
C GLY A 361 -26.67 17.53 -3.85
N VAL A 362 -26.97 17.16 -5.10
CA VAL A 362 -27.32 15.78 -5.48
C VAL A 362 -26.13 14.83 -5.24
N ASN A 363 -24.92 15.20 -5.68
CA ASN A 363 -23.76 14.36 -5.49
C ASN A 363 -23.37 14.21 -4.02
N LEU A 364 -23.41 15.29 -3.22
CA LEU A 364 -23.15 15.22 -1.76
C LEU A 364 -24.18 14.32 -1.06
N LEU A 365 -25.46 14.43 -1.42
CA LEU A 365 -26.49 13.56 -0.86
C LEU A 365 -26.22 12.08 -1.20
N LEU A 366 -25.84 11.78 -2.44
CA LEU A 366 -25.43 10.42 -2.83
C LEU A 366 -24.21 9.94 -2.02
N GLY A 367 -23.21 10.78 -1.79
CA GLY A 367 -22.06 10.43 -0.95
C GLY A 367 -22.47 10.07 0.47
N ILE A 368 -23.37 10.84 1.08
CA ILE A 368 -23.91 10.55 2.41
C ILE A 368 -24.67 9.20 2.40
N VAL A 369 -25.47 8.93 1.37
CA VAL A 369 -26.19 7.65 1.23
C VAL A 369 -25.20 6.49 1.12
N PHE A 370 -24.14 6.63 0.30
CA PHE A 370 -23.12 5.60 0.14
C PHE A 370 -22.39 5.31 1.46
N ALA A 371 -21.97 6.35 2.18
CA ALA A 371 -21.34 6.21 3.48
C ALA A 371 -22.28 5.53 4.51
N ALA A 372 -23.54 5.97 4.58
CA ALA A 372 -24.55 5.41 5.47
C ALA A 372 -24.88 3.94 5.14
N CYS A 373 -24.96 3.59 3.85
CA CYS A 373 -25.16 2.20 3.42
C CYS A 373 -23.94 1.33 3.78
N GLY A 374 -22.72 1.81 3.55
CA GLY A 374 -21.50 1.10 3.95
C GLY A 374 -21.47 0.84 5.46
N TYR A 375 -21.72 1.86 6.27
CA TYR A 375 -21.79 1.73 7.73
C TYR A 375 -22.89 0.76 8.17
N GLY A 376 -24.11 0.95 7.63
CA GLY A 376 -25.25 0.11 8.00
C GLY A 376 -25.05 -1.35 7.66
N LEU A 377 -24.48 -1.64 6.48
CA LEU A 377 -24.22 -3.01 6.05
C LEU A 377 -23.14 -3.66 6.93
N SER A 378 -22.01 -2.99 7.17
CA SER A 378 -20.97 -3.51 8.09
C SER A 378 -21.54 -3.80 9.48
N ARG A 379 -22.35 -2.88 10.00
CA ARG A 379 -22.97 -3.03 11.33
C ARG A 379 -23.95 -4.19 11.40
N VAL A 380 -24.78 -4.37 10.37
CA VAL A 380 -25.73 -5.48 10.29
C VAL A 380 -24.99 -6.83 10.24
N ILE A 381 -23.94 -6.92 9.42
CA ILE A 381 -23.12 -8.13 9.33
C ILE A 381 -22.47 -8.44 10.67
N ALA A 382 -21.89 -7.45 11.35
CA ALA A 382 -21.28 -7.63 12.66
C ALA A 382 -22.28 -8.20 13.68
N ILE A 383 -23.50 -7.65 13.70
CA ILE A 383 -24.58 -8.15 14.58
C ILE A 383 -25.00 -9.57 14.22
N MET A 384 -25.20 -9.87 12.92
CA MET A 384 -25.62 -11.20 12.46
C MET A 384 -24.59 -12.29 12.74
N MET A 385 -23.29 -11.92 12.72
CA MET A 385 -22.17 -12.83 12.93
C MET A 385 -21.64 -12.83 14.38
N ASP A 386 -22.28 -12.06 15.26
CA ASP A 386 -21.84 -11.88 16.66
C ASP A 386 -20.35 -11.50 16.77
N LYS A 387 -19.93 -10.53 15.94
CA LYS A 387 -18.54 -10.07 15.87
C LYS A 387 -18.41 -8.65 16.44
N PRO A 388 -17.28 -8.34 17.11
CA PRO A 388 -17.00 -6.98 17.53
C PRO A 388 -16.83 -6.09 16.30
N PHE A 389 -17.47 -4.91 16.31
CA PHE A 389 -17.43 -3.94 15.22
C PHE A 389 -16.57 -2.74 15.57
N LYS A 390 -15.60 -2.46 14.69
CA LYS A 390 -14.87 -1.19 14.62
C LYS A 390 -14.93 -0.66 13.19
N LEU A 391 -14.90 0.66 13.01
CA LEU A 391 -14.92 1.30 11.67
C LEU A 391 -13.69 0.95 10.81
N THR A 392 -12.62 0.50 11.44
CA THR A 392 -11.35 0.16 10.78
C THR A 392 -11.11 -1.33 10.70
N TYR A 393 -11.94 -2.14 11.34
CA TYR A 393 -11.76 -3.58 11.39
C TYR A 393 -13.03 -4.31 11.79
N LEU A 394 -13.35 -5.34 11.03
CA LEU A 394 -14.31 -6.38 11.40
C LEU A 394 -13.57 -7.71 11.21
N PRO A 395 -13.59 -8.64 12.19
CA PRO A 395 -13.04 -9.99 11.99
C PRO A 395 -13.61 -10.63 10.74
N LEU A 396 -12.79 -11.37 10.00
CA LEU A 396 -13.18 -12.03 8.76
C LEU A 396 -14.47 -12.83 8.93
N VAL A 397 -15.34 -12.71 7.96
CA VAL A 397 -16.63 -13.43 7.92
C VAL A 397 -16.69 -14.31 6.67
N PRO A 398 -17.45 -15.43 6.73
CA PRO A 398 -17.66 -16.27 5.55
C PRO A 398 -18.24 -15.46 4.39
N TYR A 399 -17.76 -15.76 3.18
CA TYR A 399 -18.23 -15.12 1.92
C TYR A 399 -17.99 -13.61 1.81
N GLU A 400 -16.98 -13.06 2.51
CA GLU A 400 -16.67 -11.64 2.53
C GLU A 400 -16.53 -11.06 1.11
N GLU A 401 -15.77 -11.72 0.24
CA GLU A 401 -15.59 -11.30 -1.16
C GLU A 401 -16.94 -11.21 -1.91
N GLY A 402 -17.82 -12.19 -1.71
CA GLY A 402 -19.16 -12.19 -2.32
C GLY A 402 -20.02 -11.02 -1.84
N ILE A 403 -19.92 -10.66 -0.57
CA ILE A 403 -20.62 -9.51 0.02
C ILE A 403 -20.13 -8.22 -0.61
N ILE A 404 -18.81 -8.06 -0.76
CA ILE A 404 -18.19 -6.89 -1.35
C ILE A 404 -18.59 -6.75 -2.82
N ILE A 405 -18.42 -7.80 -3.62
CA ILE A 405 -18.78 -7.81 -5.04
C ILE A 405 -20.26 -7.45 -5.20
N THR A 406 -21.14 -8.05 -4.40
CA THR A 406 -22.58 -7.75 -4.44
C THR A 406 -22.83 -6.29 -4.09
N THR A 407 -22.17 -5.75 -3.07
CA THR A 407 -22.29 -4.35 -2.66
C THR A 407 -21.83 -3.41 -3.78
N LEU A 408 -20.73 -3.71 -4.46
CA LEU A 408 -20.25 -2.94 -5.60
C LEU A 408 -21.23 -2.96 -6.78
N ILE A 409 -21.78 -4.11 -7.13
CA ILE A 409 -22.79 -4.25 -8.21
C ILE A 409 -24.05 -3.44 -7.89
N VAL A 410 -24.57 -3.59 -6.67
CA VAL A 410 -25.79 -2.87 -6.24
C VAL A 410 -25.53 -1.37 -6.20
N SER A 411 -24.40 -0.94 -5.64
CA SER A 411 -24.04 0.48 -5.59
C SER A 411 -23.91 1.10 -6.99
N PHE A 412 -23.31 0.36 -7.93
CA PHE A 412 -23.23 0.77 -9.34
C PHE A 412 -24.64 0.94 -9.94
N ALA A 413 -25.51 -0.06 -9.80
CA ALA A 413 -26.87 0.00 -10.32
C ALA A 413 -27.67 1.17 -9.72
N VAL A 414 -27.56 1.41 -8.42
CA VAL A 414 -28.22 2.52 -7.72
C VAL A 414 -27.70 3.87 -8.23
N TYR A 415 -26.37 4.07 -8.24
CA TYR A 415 -25.78 5.34 -8.66
C TYR A 415 -26.16 5.69 -10.10
N PHE A 416 -25.94 4.79 -11.04
CA PHE A 416 -26.22 5.02 -12.45
C PHE A 416 -27.71 5.04 -12.76
N GLY A 417 -28.54 4.31 -12.00
CA GLY A 417 -30.00 4.38 -12.07
C GLY A 417 -30.54 5.75 -11.66
N VAL A 418 -30.08 6.30 -10.54
CA VAL A 418 -30.43 7.67 -10.10
C VAL A 418 -29.97 8.70 -11.13
N LEU A 419 -28.75 8.55 -11.64
CA LEU A 419 -28.21 9.45 -12.65
C LEU A 419 -29.05 9.43 -13.94
N ALA A 420 -29.39 8.25 -14.44
CA ALA A 420 -30.22 8.10 -15.63
C ALA A 420 -31.62 8.75 -15.45
N PHE A 421 -32.21 8.58 -14.26
CA PHE A 421 -33.48 9.23 -13.91
C PHE A 421 -33.34 10.76 -13.90
N VAL A 422 -32.33 11.29 -13.24
CA VAL A 422 -32.10 12.74 -13.13
C VAL A 422 -31.76 13.37 -14.48
N SER A 423 -30.90 12.72 -15.28
CA SER A 423 -30.50 13.23 -16.61
C SER A 423 -31.62 13.20 -17.61
N LYS A 424 -32.44 12.14 -17.63
CA LYS A 424 -33.61 12.03 -18.49
C LYS A 424 -34.62 13.15 -18.22
N LYS A 425 -34.80 13.52 -16.96
CA LYS A 425 -35.73 14.56 -16.52
C LYS A 425 -35.28 15.97 -16.89
N TYR A 426 -33.97 16.25 -16.80
CA TYR A 426 -33.48 17.62 -16.78
C TYR A 426 -32.62 18.02 -17.99
N LYS A 427 -32.11 17.10 -18.80
CA LYS A 427 -31.25 17.34 -19.99
C LYS A 427 -30.10 18.35 -19.75
N GLU A 428 -29.52 18.34 -18.56
CA GLU A 428 -28.59 19.36 -18.06
C GLU A 428 -27.15 18.80 -17.91
N LYS A 429 -26.63 18.15 -18.96
CA LYS A 429 -25.37 17.43 -18.90
C LYS A 429 -24.19 18.30 -18.41
N ASP A 430 -24.01 19.49 -18.97
CA ASP A 430 -22.89 20.38 -18.62
C ASP A 430 -22.98 20.88 -17.17
N ALA A 431 -24.20 21.11 -16.67
CA ALA A 431 -24.40 21.50 -15.27
C ALA A 431 -24.09 20.34 -14.33
N TYR A 432 -24.43 19.11 -14.71
CA TYR A 432 -24.06 17.92 -13.97
C TYR A 432 -22.53 17.74 -13.93
N LEU A 433 -21.85 17.85 -15.08
CA LEU A 433 -20.39 17.79 -15.16
C LEU A 433 -19.73 18.83 -14.26
N ALA A 434 -20.17 20.09 -14.35
CA ALA A 434 -19.66 21.16 -13.51
C ALA A 434 -19.88 20.88 -12.01
N GLY A 435 -21.07 20.37 -11.63
CA GLY A 435 -21.39 20.01 -10.26
C GLY A 435 -20.52 18.87 -9.73
N SER A 436 -20.35 17.80 -10.50
CA SER A 436 -19.51 16.66 -10.12
C SER A 436 -18.03 17.06 -9.96
N MET A 437 -17.48 17.79 -10.93
CA MET A 437 -16.10 18.30 -10.85
C MET A 437 -15.92 19.26 -9.67
N SER A 438 -16.92 20.08 -9.36
CA SER A 438 -16.89 20.97 -8.19
C SER A 438 -16.88 20.19 -6.88
N VAL A 439 -17.66 19.11 -6.75
CA VAL A 439 -17.63 18.23 -5.56
C VAL A 439 -16.27 17.56 -5.44
N LEU A 440 -15.74 16.99 -6.52
CA LEU A 440 -14.41 16.38 -6.51
C LEU A 440 -13.32 17.40 -6.13
N TRP A 441 -13.41 18.64 -6.62
CA TRP A 441 -12.48 19.70 -6.22
C TRP A 441 -12.62 20.07 -4.74
N ILE A 442 -13.83 20.19 -4.20
CA ILE A 442 -14.06 20.42 -2.77
C ILE A 442 -13.41 19.31 -1.94
N PHE A 443 -13.62 18.06 -2.34
CA PHE A 443 -12.97 16.91 -1.68
C PHE A 443 -11.46 16.91 -1.86
N SER A 444 -10.94 17.37 -3.00
CA SER A 444 -9.50 17.53 -3.21
C SER A 444 -8.89 18.51 -2.20
N VAL A 445 -9.55 19.64 -1.98
CA VAL A 445 -9.13 20.63 -0.97
C VAL A 445 -9.22 20.02 0.44
N LEU A 446 -10.33 19.35 0.75
CA LEU A 446 -10.52 18.71 2.05
C LEU A 446 -9.44 17.66 2.32
N LEU A 447 -9.20 16.76 1.38
CA LEU A 447 -8.17 15.72 1.52
C LEU A 447 -6.77 16.33 1.61
N THR A 448 -6.44 17.36 0.83
CA THR A 448 -5.14 18.04 0.92
C THR A 448 -4.87 18.61 2.32
N VAL A 449 -5.92 18.94 3.09
CA VAL A 449 -5.78 19.47 4.46
C VAL A 449 -5.82 18.36 5.50
N VAL A 450 -6.67 17.37 5.34
CA VAL A 450 -6.96 16.36 6.39
C VAL A 450 -6.16 15.07 6.19
N LEU A 451 -5.99 14.63 4.93
CA LEU A 451 -5.29 13.42 4.51
C LEU A 451 -4.55 13.71 3.20
N PRO A 452 -3.43 14.47 3.26
CA PRO A 452 -2.74 14.97 2.05
C PRO A 452 -2.42 13.90 1.04
N GLY A 453 -1.96 12.74 1.51
CA GLY A 453 -1.66 11.56 0.68
C GLY A 453 -2.86 11.00 -0.09
N GLY A 454 -4.10 11.27 0.35
CA GLY A 454 -5.32 10.84 -0.34
C GLY A 454 -5.80 11.79 -1.45
N SER A 455 -5.20 12.97 -1.59
CA SER A 455 -5.67 14.02 -2.52
C SER A 455 -5.66 13.59 -3.99
N TYR A 456 -4.74 12.72 -4.41
CA TYR A 456 -4.68 12.20 -5.78
C TYR A 456 -5.98 11.48 -6.21
N LEU A 457 -6.72 10.86 -5.29
CA LEU A 457 -7.98 10.17 -5.59
C LEU A 457 -9.04 11.10 -6.19
N THR A 458 -8.92 12.39 -5.97
CA THR A 458 -9.86 13.39 -6.49
C THR A 458 -9.20 14.35 -7.47
N VAL A 459 -7.97 14.77 -7.23
CA VAL A 459 -7.22 15.69 -8.12
C VAL A 459 -6.96 15.05 -9.48
N PHE A 460 -6.38 13.85 -9.51
CA PHE A 460 -6.02 13.18 -10.75
C PHE A 460 -7.24 12.93 -11.67
N PRO A 461 -8.37 12.37 -11.20
CA PRO A 461 -9.56 12.22 -12.03
C PRO A 461 -10.08 13.53 -12.62
N VAL A 462 -10.08 14.64 -11.87
CA VAL A 462 -10.57 15.92 -12.40
C VAL A 462 -9.61 16.50 -13.42
N VAL A 463 -8.31 16.44 -13.17
CA VAL A 463 -7.28 16.90 -14.13
C VAL A 463 -7.42 16.19 -15.47
N ILE A 464 -7.47 14.86 -15.48
CA ILE A 464 -7.56 14.09 -16.72
C ILE A 464 -8.93 14.28 -17.42
N THR A 465 -10.01 14.45 -16.65
CA THR A 465 -11.35 14.74 -17.19
C THR A 465 -11.39 16.11 -17.86
N LEU A 466 -10.88 17.17 -17.21
CA LEU A 466 -10.79 18.50 -17.78
C LEU A 466 -9.92 18.54 -19.04
N ALA A 467 -8.77 17.85 -19.01
CA ALA A 467 -7.91 17.70 -20.19
C ALA A 467 -8.66 17.00 -21.34
N GLY A 468 -9.33 15.90 -21.05
CA GLY A 468 -10.16 15.18 -22.03
C GLY A 468 -11.25 16.06 -22.63
N LEU A 469 -11.98 16.84 -21.80
CA LEU A 469 -13.00 17.78 -22.26
C LEU A 469 -12.43 18.90 -23.13
N ALA A 470 -11.27 19.44 -22.77
CA ALA A 470 -10.60 20.48 -23.57
C ALA A 470 -10.18 19.94 -24.94
N ILE A 471 -9.54 18.76 -24.97
CA ILE A 471 -9.12 18.09 -26.20
C ILE A 471 -10.36 17.71 -27.06
N ASN A 472 -11.40 17.14 -26.43
CA ASN A 472 -12.65 16.81 -27.14
C ASN A 472 -13.25 18.06 -27.83
N ARG A 473 -13.36 19.20 -27.11
CA ARG A 473 -13.87 20.44 -27.69
C ARG A 473 -13.03 20.99 -28.85
N LEU A 474 -11.71 20.86 -28.74
CA LEU A 474 -10.78 21.25 -29.79
C LEU A 474 -10.94 20.35 -31.02
N CYS A 475 -10.98 19.04 -30.81
CA CYS A 475 -11.08 18.04 -31.87
C CYS A 475 -12.45 18.00 -32.56
N ARG A 476 -13.54 18.42 -31.89
CA ARG A 476 -14.86 18.50 -32.51
C ARG A 476 -14.91 19.43 -33.75
N ARG A 477 -14.07 20.46 -33.77
CA ARG A 477 -13.94 21.33 -34.94
C ARG A 477 -13.30 20.62 -36.12
N LEU A 478 -12.54 19.53 -35.89
CA LEU A 478 -11.76 18.81 -36.88
C LEU A 478 -12.36 17.43 -37.23
N MET A 479 -12.89 16.70 -36.22
CA MET A 479 -13.22 15.27 -36.30
C MET A 479 -14.72 14.94 -36.11
N SER A 480 -15.61 15.90 -36.07
CA SER A 480 -17.05 15.71 -35.85
C SER A 480 -17.41 15.06 -34.50
N ARG A 481 -18.58 14.38 -34.42
CA ARG A 481 -19.09 13.72 -33.19
C ARG A 481 -18.17 12.61 -32.65
N LYS A 482 -17.29 12.02 -33.47
CA LYS A 482 -16.37 10.97 -33.04
C LYS A 482 -15.33 11.47 -32.02
N ALA A 483 -15.12 12.77 -31.88
CA ALA A 483 -14.23 13.36 -30.88
C ALA A 483 -14.61 13.01 -29.44
N ALA A 484 -15.91 12.77 -29.16
CA ALA A 484 -16.36 12.37 -27.81
C ALA A 484 -15.71 11.08 -27.29
N TYR A 485 -15.28 10.20 -28.18
CA TYR A 485 -14.57 8.96 -27.78
C TYR A 485 -13.20 9.21 -27.13
N ILE A 486 -12.66 10.42 -27.24
CA ILE A 486 -11.47 10.85 -26.49
C ILE A 486 -11.70 10.69 -24.97
N MET A 487 -12.94 10.86 -24.51
CA MET A 487 -13.31 10.69 -23.11
C MET A 487 -13.20 9.25 -22.60
N LEU A 488 -12.98 8.27 -23.47
CA LEU A 488 -12.64 6.91 -23.05
C LEU A 488 -11.25 6.81 -22.43
N ILE A 489 -10.34 7.74 -22.73
CA ILE A 489 -9.00 7.76 -22.12
C ILE A 489 -9.08 8.08 -20.63
N PRO A 490 -9.62 9.26 -20.19
CA PRO A 490 -9.80 9.51 -18.75
C PRO A 490 -10.68 8.47 -18.06
N PHE A 491 -11.73 7.98 -18.75
CA PHE A 491 -12.57 6.88 -18.24
C PHE A 491 -11.74 5.63 -17.89
N SER A 492 -10.84 5.19 -18.79
CA SER A 492 -9.97 4.04 -18.57
C SER A 492 -8.98 4.28 -17.43
N LEU A 493 -8.32 5.45 -17.42
CA LEU A 493 -7.33 5.78 -16.39
C LEU A 493 -7.95 5.84 -14.99
N ILE A 494 -9.18 6.34 -14.86
CA ILE A 494 -9.92 6.34 -13.59
C ILE A 494 -10.18 4.91 -13.13
N LEU A 495 -10.66 4.03 -14.00
CA LEU A 495 -10.91 2.62 -13.66
C LEU A 495 -9.63 1.89 -13.26
N VAL A 496 -8.55 2.10 -14.00
CA VAL A 496 -7.25 1.48 -13.71
C VAL A 496 -6.74 1.89 -12.33
N LEU A 497 -6.88 3.18 -11.96
CA LEU A 497 -6.48 3.68 -10.65
C LEU A 497 -7.35 3.14 -9.51
N PHE A 498 -8.68 3.20 -9.68
CA PHE A 498 -9.59 2.88 -8.58
C PHE A 498 -9.77 1.38 -8.32
N THR A 499 -9.58 0.53 -9.33
CA THR A 499 -9.75 -0.91 -9.17
C THR A 499 -8.79 -1.48 -8.12
N PRO A 500 -7.44 -1.31 -8.22
CA PRO A 500 -6.54 -1.80 -7.18
C PRO A 500 -6.73 -1.06 -5.85
N THR A 501 -7.04 0.23 -5.87
CA THR A 501 -7.27 1.01 -4.64
C THR A 501 -8.42 0.42 -3.81
N VAL A 502 -9.57 0.18 -4.42
CA VAL A 502 -10.75 -0.41 -3.73
C VAL A 502 -10.42 -1.81 -3.21
N TYR A 503 -9.69 -2.61 -3.99
CA TYR A 503 -9.29 -3.96 -3.58
C TYR A 503 -8.38 -3.94 -2.36
N LEU A 504 -7.30 -3.14 -2.39
CA LEU A 504 -6.33 -3.05 -1.28
C LEU A 504 -6.95 -2.49 0.00
N PHE A 505 -7.85 -1.49 -0.12
CA PHE A 505 -8.59 -1.00 1.04
C PHE A 505 -9.45 -2.10 1.69
N ASN A 506 -9.98 -2.98 0.86
CA ASN A 506 -10.73 -4.12 1.38
C ASN A 506 -9.83 -5.14 2.08
N CYS A 507 -8.68 -5.49 1.50
CA CYS A 507 -7.70 -6.36 2.15
C CYS A 507 -7.21 -5.77 3.49
N ALA A 508 -6.98 -4.45 3.54
CA ALA A 508 -6.45 -3.79 4.72
C ALA A 508 -7.49 -3.64 5.86
N LEU A 509 -8.73 -3.26 5.53
CA LEU A 509 -9.74 -2.85 6.51
C LEU A 509 -10.90 -3.86 6.68
N THR A 510 -10.94 -4.91 5.86
CA THR A 510 -12.04 -5.88 5.82
C THR A 510 -13.40 -5.21 5.65
N LEU A 511 -14.51 -5.90 5.97
CA LEU A 511 -15.84 -5.29 5.96
C LEU A 511 -16.03 -4.18 7.01
N GLY A 512 -15.13 -4.04 7.98
CA GLY A 512 -15.13 -2.91 8.93
C GLY A 512 -14.92 -1.58 8.20
N GLY A 513 -14.04 -1.55 7.21
CA GLY A 513 -13.72 -0.38 6.39
C GLY A 513 -14.69 -0.12 5.22
N LEU A 514 -15.81 -0.81 5.13
CA LEU A 514 -16.74 -0.67 3.99
C LEU A 514 -17.25 0.76 3.81
N VAL A 515 -17.30 1.57 4.87
CA VAL A 515 -17.63 3.00 4.78
C VAL A 515 -16.61 3.72 3.90
N ALA A 516 -15.31 3.53 4.16
CA ALA A 516 -14.23 4.14 3.38
C ALA A 516 -14.27 3.66 1.93
N ASN A 517 -14.44 2.36 1.71
CA ASN A 517 -14.59 1.79 0.37
C ASN A 517 -15.78 2.39 -0.39
N MET A 518 -16.93 2.56 0.25
CA MET A 518 -18.11 3.14 -0.38
C MET A 518 -17.93 4.61 -0.73
N ILE A 519 -17.16 5.37 0.05
CA ILE A 519 -16.78 6.76 -0.29
C ILE A 519 -15.83 6.77 -1.50
N ILE A 520 -14.82 5.91 -1.54
CA ILE A 520 -13.88 5.79 -2.66
C ILE A 520 -14.64 5.42 -3.94
N VAL A 521 -15.56 4.45 -3.85
CA VAL A 521 -16.41 4.02 -4.98
C VAL A 521 -17.32 5.15 -5.46
N TRP A 522 -17.91 5.93 -4.56
CA TRP A 522 -18.72 7.10 -4.92
C TRP A 522 -17.88 8.16 -5.65
N ILE A 523 -16.66 8.45 -5.20
CA ILE A 523 -15.71 9.34 -5.88
C ILE A 523 -15.43 8.82 -7.30
N ALA A 524 -15.13 7.54 -7.44
CA ALA A 524 -14.89 6.90 -8.73
C ALA A 524 -16.11 7.04 -9.67
N TYR A 525 -17.33 6.79 -9.19
CA TYR A 525 -18.54 6.89 -10.00
C TYR A 525 -18.82 8.32 -10.45
N MET A 526 -18.57 9.34 -9.61
CA MET A 526 -18.67 10.74 -10.03
C MET A 526 -17.71 11.07 -11.18
N ALA A 527 -16.46 10.61 -11.03
CA ALA A 527 -15.43 10.83 -12.05
C ALA A 527 -15.76 10.10 -13.36
N LEU A 528 -16.15 8.83 -13.30
CA LEU A 528 -16.56 8.01 -14.45
C LEU A 528 -17.78 8.59 -15.18
N THR A 529 -18.76 9.05 -14.41
CA THR A 529 -19.98 9.64 -14.99
C THR A 529 -19.66 10.86 -15.82
N SER A 530 -18.70 11.67 -15.39
CA SER A 530 -18.25 12.84 -16.14
C SER A 530 -17.75 12.47 -17.55
N CYS A 531 -17.15 11.30 -17.69
CA CYS A 531 -16.71 10.77 -19.00
C CYS A 531 -17.89 10.18 -19.81
N ILE A 532 -18.74 9.38 -19.16
CA ILE A 532 -19.86 8.66 -19.82
C ILE A 532 -20.88 9.64 -20.39
N VAL A 533 -21.26 10.65 -19.62
CA VAL A 533 -22.27 11.67 -20.03
C VAL A 533 -21.83 12.38 -21.30
N GLU A 534 -20.54 12.67 -21.45
CA GLU A 534 -20.03 13.32 -22.65
C GLU A 534 -20.10 12.41 -23.89
N ILE A 535 -19.93 11.09 -23.71
CA ILE A 535 -19.99 10.12 -24.81
C ILE A 535 -21.45 9.81 -25.24
N GLN A 536 -22.37 9.73 -24.29
CA GLN A 536 -23.75 9.28 -24.55
C GLN A 536 -24.68 10.36 -25.14
N TYR A 537 -24.42 11.62 -24.82
CA TYR A 537 -25.33 12.73 -25.24
C TYR A 537 -24.91 13.42 -26.55
N GLU A 538 -24.06 12.77 -27.31
CA GLU A 538 -23.66 13.16 -28.66
C GLU A 538 -24.16 12.20 -29.75
#